data_0ca4a64f8d7d90b5a592d9a76751623a
#
_entry.id   0ca4a64f8d7d90b5a592d9a76751623a
#
_cell.length_a   1.000
_cell.length_b   1.000
_cell.length_c   1.000
_cell.angle_alpha   90.00
_cell.angle_beta   90.00
_cell.angle_gamma   90.00
#
_symmetry.space_group_name_H-M   'P 1'
#
loop_
_entity.id
_entity.type
_entity.pdbx_description
1 polymer ?
#
loop_
_entity_poly.entity_id
_entity_poly.type
_entity_poly.pdbx_seq_one_letter_code
_entity_poly.pdbx_strand_id
1 'polypeptide(L)'
;MLLLAAITIQADNVMKRHADGTCSVNTRTICKARGYRKGTPVEVYFKNGNVLKVVALKNEETVPYFARIKKFLLPLYNNLKVSKAKKLAERTDIDGCTGATFSTKAVQKNIQTAIGYYEKNK
;
A
#
# COMPACT_ATOMS: atom_id res chain seq x y z
N MET A 1 1.60 -32.37 -11.20
CA MET A 1 0.47 -31.82 -10.44
C MET A 1 0.93 -31.05 -9.21
N LEU A 2 1.63 -31.75 -8.33
CA LEU A 2 2.18 -31.10 -7.14
C LEU A 2 3.11 -29.95 -7.48
N LEU A 3 3.86 -30.09 -8.53
CA LEU A 3 4.78 -29.06 -8.97
C LEU A 3 4.05 -27.77 -9.31
N LEU A 4 2.89 -27.89 -9.93
CA LEU A 4 2.09 -26.73 -10.31
C LEU A 4 1.62 -25.95 -9.07
N ALA A 5 1.18 -26.67 -8.05
CA ALA A 5 0.76 -26.04 -6.82
C ALA A 5 1.91 -25.29 -6.13
N ALA A 6 3.09 -25.90 -6.13
CA ALA A 6 4.27 -25.26 -5.53
C ALA A 6 4.65 -23.98 -6.27
N ILE A 7 4.55 -24.01 -7.60
CA ILE A 7 4.84 -22.83 -8.41
C ILE A 7 3.85 -21.72 -8.09
N THR A 8 2.58 -22.07 -7.93
CA THR A 8 1.54 -21.07 -7.60
C THR A 8 1.85 -20.39 -6.28
N ILE A 9 2.26 -21.15 -5.27
CA ILE A 9 2.60 -20.58 -3.96
C ILE A 9 3.77 -19.63 -4.08
N GLN A 10 4.81 -20.00 -4.83
CA GLN A 10 5.99 -19.17 -4.99
C GLN A 10 5.72 -17.90 -5.80
N ALA A 11 4.76 -17.95 -6.71
CA ALA A 11 4.48 -16.84 -7.59
C ALA A 11 3.84 -15.66 -6.85
N ASP A 12 3.28 -15.87 -5.65
CA ASP A 12 2.57 -14.82 -4.97
C ASP A 12 3.29 -14.36 -3.70
N ASN A 13 4.47 -13.75 -3.89
CA ASN A 13 5.19 -13.10 -2.81
C ASN A 13 4.62 -11.73 -2.49
N VAL A 14 3.82 -11.20 -3.39
CA VAL A 14 3.26 -9.85 -3.28
C VAL A 14 2.02 -9.85 -2.39
N MET A 15 1.15 -10.82 -2.58
CA MET A 15 -0.10 -10.90 -1.83
C MET A 15 -0.11 -12.14 -0.96
N LYS A 16 -0.31 -11.94 0.35
CA LYS A 16 -0.41 -13.04 1.30
C LYS A 16 -1.84 -13.14 1.81
N ARG A 17 -2.34 -14.37 1.88
CA ARG A 17 -3.66 -14.67 2.43
C ARG A 17 -3.47 -15.29 3.81
N HIS A 18 -4.11 -14.67 4.80
CA HIS A 18 -3.99 -15.10 6.18
C HIS A 18 -5.21 -15.96 6.58
N ALA A 19 -5.03 -16.78 7.62
CA ALA A 19 -6.06 -17.72 8.05
C ALA A 19 -7.37 -17.04 8.47
N ASP A 20 -7.30 -15.80 8.93
CA ASP A 20 -8.47 -15.05 9.38
C ASP A 20 -9.23 -14.36 8.25
N GLY A 21 -8.85 -14.61 7.00
CA GLY A 21 -9.49 -14.00 5.85
C GLY A 21 -8.87 -12.67 5.43
N THR A 22 -7.87 -12.19 6.16
CA THR A 22 -7.15 -10.98 5.80
C THR A 22 -6.19 -11.26 4.64
N CYS A 23 -6.06 -10.31 3.71
CA CYS A 23 -5.06 -10.35 2.66
C CYS A 23 -4.12 -9.16 2.83
N SER A 24 -2.84 -9.34 2.61
CA SER A 24 -1.90 -8.23 2.61
C SER A 24 -1.16 -8.17 1.28
N VAL A 25 -0.96 -6.96 0.76
CA VAL A 25 -0.26 -6.72 -0.49
C VAL A 25 0.96 -5.84 -0.19
N ASN A 26 2.13 -6.35 -0.54
CA ASN A 26 3.40 -5.65 -0.37
C ASN A 26 3.82 -5.07 -1.72
N THR A 27 4.00 -3.77 -1.80
CA THR A 27 4.26 -3.10 -3.07
C THR A 27 5.73 -2.99 -3.43
N ARG A 28 6.63 -3.51 -2.61
CA ARG A 28 8.07 -3.33 -2.81
C ARG A 28 8.55 -3.71 -4.21
N THR A 29 8.00 -4.78 -4.78
CA THR A 29 8.43 -5.27 -6.09
C THR A 29 7.49 -4.90 -7.23
N ILE A 30 6.32 -4.35 -6.95
CA ILE A 30 5.32 -4.09 -7.99
C ILE A 30 5.05 -2.61 -8.25
N CYS A 31 5.61 -1.73 -7.45
CA CYS A 31 5.47 -0.29 -7.66
C CYS A 31 6.85 0.36 -7.69
N LYS A 32 7.12 1.12 -8.73
CA LYS A 32 8.41 1.78 -8.91
C LYS A 32 8.34 3.28 -8.62
N ALA A 33 7.22 3.75 -8.09
CA ALA A 33 7.10 5.16 -7.74
C ALA A 33 8.12 5.52 -6.65
N ARG A 34 8.71 6.69 -6.79
CA ARG A 34 9.76 7.16 -5.88
C ARG A 34 9.34 8.47 -5.24
N GLY A 35 9.60 8.58 -3.94
CA GLY A 35 9.43 9.84 -3.24
C GLY A 35 10.62 10.76 -3.47
N TYR A 36 10.91 11.56 -2.47
CA TYR A 36 12.01 12.51 -2.57
C TYR A 36 13.37 11.81 -2.75
N ARG A 37 13.58 10.68 -2.09
CA ARG A 37 14.84 9.96 -2.18
C ARG A 37 14.75 8.66 -2.97
N LYS A 38 13.93 7.73 -2.52
CA LYS A 38 13.82 6.41 -3.14
C LYS A 38 12.39 5.92 -3.05
N GLY A 39 12.17 4.65 -3.31
CA GLY A 39 10.86 4.04 -3.23
C GLY A 39 10.26 4.17 -1.83
N THR A 40 8.94 4.22 -1.80
CA THR A 40 8.17 4.33 -0.55
C THR A 40 7.19 3.16 -0.46
N PRO A 41 7.71 1.92 -0.37
CA PRO A 41 6.82 0.75 -0.39
C PRO A 41 5.93 0.70 0.83
N VAL A 42 4.74 0.14 0.62
CA VAL A 42 3.77 -0.06 1.70
C VAL A 42 3.27 -1.48 1.68
N GLU A 43 2.70 -1.90 2.79
CA GLU A 43 1.93 -3.13 2.86
C GLU A 43 0.51 -2.75 3.23
N VAL A 44 -0.45 -3.11 2.38
CA VAL A 44 -1.85 -2.79 2.58
C VAL A 44 -2.59 -4.06 2.98
N TYR A 45 -3.34 -3.97 4.06
CA TYR A 45 -4.13 -5.10 4.57
C TYR A 45 -5.58 -4.93 4.19
N PHE A 46 -6.17 -5.99 3.63
CA PHE A 46 -7.56 -6.00 3.15
C PHE A 46 -8.35 -7.11 3.82
N LYS A 47 -9.64 -6.87 4.01
CA LYS A 47 -10.57 -7.92 4.45
C LYS A 47 -11.98 -7.54 4.03
N ASN A 48 -12.68 -8.47 3.37
CA ASN A 48 -14.09 -8.29 2.97
C ASN A 48 -14.34 -7.01 2.17
N GLY A 49 -13.44 -6.67 1.26
CA GLY A 49 -13.60 -5.49 0.41
C GLY A 49 -13.26 -4.18 1.10
N ASN A 50 -12.65 -4.23 2.27
CA ASN A 50 -12.22 -3.04 3.00
C ASN A 50 -10.71 -3.03 3.14
N VAL A 51 -10.13 -1.83 3.16
CA VAL A 51 -8.76 -1.64 3.60
C VAL A 51 -8.77 -1.62 5.12
N LEU A 52 -8.04 -2.51 5.75
CA LEU A 52 -7.94 -2.48 7.21
C LEU A 52 -6.94 -1.44 7.67
N LYS A 53 -5.79 -1.40 7.03
CA LYS A 53 -4.73 -0.45 7.38
C LYS A 53 -3.67 -0.44 6.29
N VAL A 54 -2.86 0.61 6.28
CA VAL A 54 -1.68 0.73 5.44
C VAL A 54 -0.47 0.88 6.34
N VAL A 55 0.54 0.05 6.10
CA VAL A 55 1.78 0.08 6.88
C VAL A 55 2.92 0.49 5.96
N ALA A 56 3.67 1.52 6.38
CA ALA A 56 4.86 1.94 5.64
C ALA A 56 5.98 0.94 5.90
N LEU A 57 6.59 0.47 4.81
CA LEU A 57 7.75 -0.40 4.90
C LEU A 57 9.01 0.45 4.95
N LYS A 58 10.16 -0.20 5.20
CA LYS A 58 11.41 0.53 5.30
C LYS A 58 11.67 1.34 4.04
N ASN A 59 12.04 2.62 4.23
CA ASN A 59 12.35 3.54 3.14
C ASN A 59 13.45 4.49 3.60
N GLU A 60 13.96 5.30 2.67
CA GLU A 60 15.05 6.23 2.94
C GLU A 60 14.59 7.69 2.93
N GLU A 61 13.29 7.92 3.07
CA GLU A 61 12.77 9.28 3.10
C GLU A 61 13.20 10.02 4.36
N THR A 62 13.20 11.35 4.28
CA THR A 62 13.54 12.20 5.41
C THR A 62 12.55 11.96 6.55
N VAL A 63 13.05 11.59 7.72
CA VAL A 63 12.22 11.16 8.84
C VAL A 63 11.13 12.17 9.21
N PRO A 64 11.44 13.47 9.39
CA PRO A 64 10.39 14.44 9.77
C PRO A 64 9.26 14.53 8.75
N TYR A 65 9.58 14.50 7.46
CA TYR A 65 8.56 14.59 6.42
C TYR A 65 7.75 13.32 6.33
N PHE A 66 8.40 12.18 6.41
CA PHE A 66 7.69 10.91 6.31
C PHE A 66 6.85 10.63 7.55
N ALA A 67 7.23 11.16 8.71
CA ALA A 67 6.43 11.07 9.92
C ALA A 67 5.06 11.69 9.73
N ARG A 68 4.98 12.79 8.95
CA ARG A 68 3.70 13.41 8.63
C ARG A 68 2.79 12.49 7.83
N ILE A 69 3.37 11.75 6.88
CA ILE A 69 2.62 10.79 6.07
C ILE A 69 2.05 9.70 6.97
N LYS A 70 2.86 9.16 7.88
CA LYS A 70 2.42 8.14 8.82
C LYS A 70 1.33 8.64 9.75
N LYS A 71 1.38 9.90 10.12
CA LYS A 71 0.43 10.48 11.08
C LYS A 71 -0.85 10.95 10.41
N PHE A 72 -0.76 11.57 9.23
CA PHE A 72 -1.89 12.26 8.62
C PHE A 72 -2.47 11.55 7.40
N LEU A 73 -1.69 10.77 6.68
CA LEU A 73 -2.19 10.08 5.49
C LEU A 73 -2.60 8.65 5.78
N LEU A 74 -1.70 7.83 6.31
CA LEU A 74 -1.96 6.40 6.43
C LEU A 74 -3.19 6.07 7.27
N PRO A 75 -3.46 6.76 8.41
CA PRO A 75 -4.65 6.45 9.19
C PRO A 75 -5.97 6.71 8.48
N LEU A 76 -5.97 7.54 7.43
CA LEU A 76 -7.19 7.80 6.67
C LEU A 76 -7.72 6.55 5.98
N TYR A 77 -6.87 5.56 5.78
CA TYR A 77 -7.24 4.31 5.13
C TYR A 77 -7.79 3.27 6.09
N ASN A 78 -7.70 3.50 7.40
CA ASN A 78 -8.12 2.50 8.37
C ASN A 78 -9.61 2.19 8.24
N ASN A 79 -9.92 0.91 7.98
CA ASN A 79 -11.29 0.42 7.85
C ASN A 79 -12.09 1.11 6.75
N LEU A 80 -11.43 1.51 5.67
CA LEU A 80 -12.05 2.22 4.56
C LEU A 80 -12.43 1.25 3.45
N LYS A 81 -13.63 1.41 2.88
CA LYS A 81 -14.05 0.59 1.75
C LYS A 81 -13.07 0.78 0.59
N VAL A 82 -12.79 -0.30 -0.14
CA VAL A 82 -11.85 -0.26 -1.26
C VAL A 82 -12.26 0.80 -2.29
N SER A 83 -13.56 0.95 -2.58
CA SER A 83 -14.02 1.96 -3.53
C SER A 83 -13.67 3.38 -3.08
N LYS A 84 -13.76 3.66 -1.79
CA LYS A 84 -13.38 4.96 -1.24
C LYS A 84 -11.88 5.12 -1.16
N ALA A 85 -11.17 4.03 -0.86
CA ALA A 85 -9.71 4.04 -0.81
C ALA A 85 -9.11 4.36 -2.18
N LYS A 86 -9.73 3.87 -3.26
CA LYS A 86 -9.26 4.19 -4.61
C LYS A 86 -9.34 5.68 -4.88
N LYS A 87 -10.41 6.33 -4.48
CA LYS A 87 -10.58 7.78 -4.66
C LYS A 87 -9.60 8.55 -3.80
N LEU A 88 -9.43 8.13 -2.55
CA LEU A 88 -8.48 8.78 -1.66
C LEU A 88 -7.06 8.70 -2.21
N ALA A 89 -6.68 7.57 -2.78
CA ALA A 89 -5.33 7.34 -3.29
C ALA A 89 -4.99 8.22 -4.50
N GLU A 90 -5.98 8.82 -5.15
CA GLU A 90 -5.77 9.74 -6.25
C GLU A 90 -5.45 11.16 -5.77
N ARG A 91 -5.68 11.44 -4.49
CA ARG A 91 -5.46 12.78 -3.96
C ARG A 91 -4.01 12.97 -3.54
N THR A 92 -3.52 14.19 -3.74
CA THR A 92 -2.17 14.58 -3.31
C THR A 92 -2.20 15.74 -2.32
N ASP A 93 -3.37 16.33 -2.11
CA ASP A 93 -3.59 17.47 -1.23
C ASP A 93 -4.06 16.99 0.14
N ILE A 94 -3.18 16.33 0.87
CA ILE A 94 -3.52 15.76 2.18
C ILE A 94 -3.15 16.74 3.28
N ASP A 95 -4.11 17.06 4.12
CA ASP A 95 -3.87 17.94 5.28
C ASP A 95 -2.79 17.35 6.18
N GLY A 96 -1.84 18.17 6.56
CA GLY A 96 -0.74 17.75 7.40
C GLY A 96 0.48 17.24 6.65
N CYS A 97 0.36 17.00 5.35
CA CYS A 97 1.47 16.51 4.52
C CYS A 97 2.13 17.60 3.69
N THR A 98 1.85 18.87 4.00
CA THR A 98 2.49 20.01 3.34
C THR A 98 4.01 19.92 3.52
N GLY A 99 4.74 20.10 2.41
CA GLY A 99 6.19 19.96 2.42
C GLY A 99 6.69 18.55 2.15
N ALA A 100 5.79 17.56 2.15
CA ALA A 100 6.12 16.17 1.83
C ALA A 100 5.42 15.73 0.54
N THR A 101 5.29 16.63 -0.44
CA THR A 101 4.49 16.40 -1.63
C THR A 101 4.97 15.22 -2.46
N PHE A 102 6.27 15.14 -2.73
CA PHE A 102 6.81 14.04 -3.54
C PHE A 102 6.61 12.69 -2.88
N SER A 103 6.88 12.63 -1.57
CA SER A 103 6.70 11.38 -0.82
C SER A 103 5.23 11.01 -0.73
N THR A 104 4.35 12.00 -0.55
CA THR A 104 2.90 11.77 -0.53
C THR A 104 2.42 11.17 -1.85
N LYS A 105 2.83 11.74 -2.98
CA LYS A 105 2.47 11.20 -4.28
C LYS A 105 2.96 9.78 -4.46
N ALA A 106 4.20 9.51 -4.04
CA ALA A 106 4.78 8.18 -4.19
C ALA A 106 4.06 7.15 -3.33
N VAL A 107 3.73 7.50 -2.08
CA VAL A 107 2.98 6.61 -1.19
C VAL A 107 1.59 6.34 -1.75
N GLN A 108 0.90 7.38 -2.22
CA GLN A 108 -0.43 7.23 -2.83
C GLN A 108 -0.37 6.32 -4.05
N LYS A 109 0.68 6.42 -4.86
CA LYS A 109 0.86 5.56 -6.03
C LYS A 109 1.07 4.10 -5.61
N ASN A 110 1.83 3.89 -4.54
CA ASN A 110 2.00 2.55 -3.98
C ASN A 110 0.67 1.97 -3.51
N ILE A 111 -0.14 2.78 -2.84
CA ILE A 111 -1.45 2.33 -2.36
C ILE A 111 -2.37 2.01 -3.54
N GLN A 112 -2.38 2.84 -4.59
CA GLN A 112 -3.13 2.54 -5.81
C GLN A 112 -2.74 1.20 -6.40
N THR A 113 -1.44 0.94 -6.45
CA THR A 113 -0.91 -0.32 -6.99
C THR A 113 -1.38 -1.50 -6.15
N ALA A 114 -1.34 -1.37 -4.82
CA ALA A 114 -1.79 -2.42 -3.93
C ALA A 114 -3.27 -2.73 -4.11
N ILE A 115 -4.10 -1.69 -4.20
CA ILE A 115 -5.54 -1.87 -4.39
C ILE A 115 -5.83 -2.56 -5.72
N GLY A 116 -5.16 -2.13 -6.78
CA GLY A 116 -5.32 -2.76 -8.09
C GLY A 116 -4.92 -4.22 -8.07
N TYR A 117 -3.83 -4.54 -7.42
CA TYR A 117 -3.37 -5.92 -7.29
C TYR A 117 -4.37 -6.77 -6.51
N TYR A 118 -4.87 -6.24 -5.40
CA TYR A 118 -5.87 -6.93 -4.60
C TYR A 118 -7.12 -7.23 -5.42
N GLU A 119 -7.62 -6.25 -6.16
CA GLU A 119 -8.84 -6.42 -6.95
C GLU A 119 -8.70 -7.47 -8.05
N LYS A 120 -7.50 -7.59 -8.63
CA LYS A 120 -7.25 -8.58 -9.67
C LYS A 120 -7.08 -9.99 -9.12
N ASN A 121 -6.66 -10.12 -7.87
CA ASN A 121 -6.25 -11.39 -7.32
C ASN A 121 -7.07 -11.89 -6.13
N LYS A 122 -8.08 -11.15 -5.74
CA LYS A 122 -8.93 -11.56 -4.62
C LYS A 122 -9.82 -12.75 -4.95
#